data_6284b403b8e0c73051149bae3c09f179
#
_entry.id   6284b403b8e0c73051149bae3c09f179
#
_cell.length_a   1.000
_cell.length_b   1.000
_cell.length_c   1.000
_cell.angle_alpha   90.00
_cell.angle_beta   90.00
_cell.angle_gamma   90.00
#
_symmetry.space_group_name_H-M   'P 1'
#
loop_
_entity.id
_entity.type
_entity.pdbx_description
1 polymer ?
#
loop_
_entity_poly.entity_id
_entity_poly.type
_entity_poly.pdbx_seq_one_letter_code
_entity_poly.pdbx_strand_id
1 'polypeptide(L)'
;MEMRNLSRRLLDQPKRAKALLQLALVISITLVTQAEETKIPRSYERFEILAAGGEKDSRDPSWKPSEGIPMEVSGMEWIEDKLAVCIRKGEIWMLENPLSADRNKINFKLFASGLHEPLGLLKDGMDLLVAQRGEVTRLRDSNNNGEADAYLTECDGWNVSGNYHAYAYGPARDGNGNLWVSLNLGMGKLANNHIGWRGWAGTISKDGSFQPKALGMRSPSGMGANLKGDLFFSDQQGTWIPATPIYHLRPGVFYGNQESLASLKSPEAPFEMKVIPKPNQDYGEALTSSERFVPPAVWLPYNKMGRSATDVQVIDQDGKFGPFDGQLLIGEFTNSAVNRVFLEEVDGQYQGACFPFLNHFPAAVLRLQFAPDGSLFVGMSNRGWSSLGNRSYGLQRITFNQKTPFVIKEMKAQPDGFELVFTEPLHPDSLTPESLKVSSFTYQYSSRYGGDEINPARHKISGIKTSMGGRSVRFKVENLRTNYVFELTTQGLRSKLGQRLKHPQAWYTLNRIPSD
;
A
#
# COMPACT_ATOMS: atom_id res chain seq x y z
N MET A 1 20.10 -67.35 -12.67
CA MET A 1 18.98 -68.32 -12.79
C MET A 1 17.89 -68.09 -11.72
N GLU A 2 18.00 -66.99 -10.92
CA GLU A 2 17.04 -66.73 -9.81
C GLU A 2 16.01 -65.60 -10.10
N MET A 3 16.17 -64.80 -11.13
CA MET A 3 15.21 -63.71 -11.42
C MET A 3 13.99 -64.14 -12.27
N ARG A 4 13.93 -65.35 -12.76
CA ARG A 4 12.76 -65.82 -13.53
C ARG A 4 11.67 -66.55 -12.70
N ASN A 5 11.90 -66.76 -11.42
CA ASN A 5 10.94 -67.46 -10.54
C ASN A 5 10.09 -66.54 -9.67
N LEU A 6 10.40 -65.21 -9.61
CA LEU A 6 9.59 -64.29 -8.84
C LEU A 6 8.36 -63.73 -9.63
N SER A 7 8.44 -63.74 -10.96
CA SER A 7 7.35 -63.22 -11.81
C SER A 7 6.16 -64.18 -11.97
N ARG A 8 6.34 -65.48 -11.73
CA ARG A 8 5.24 -66.45 -11.84
C ARG A 8 4.40 -66.62 -10.57
N ARG A 9 4.87 -66.22 -9.39
CA ARG A 9 4.09 -66.30 -8.13
C ARG A 9 3.14 -65.12 -7.85
N LEU A 10 3.18 -64.06 -8.64
CA LEU A 10 2.34 -62.89 -8.45
C LEU A 10 1.07 -62.87 -9.33
N LEU A 11 0.94 -63.81 -10.28
CA LEU A 11 -0.18 -63.84 -11.23
C LEU A 11 -1.32 -64.79 -10.87
N ASP A 12 -1.19 -65.60 -9.80
CA ASP A 12 -2.17 -66.61 -9.43
C ASP A 12 -3.13 -66.23 -8.30
N GLN A 13 -3.37 -64.90 -8.07
CA GLN A 13 -4.39 -64.47 -7.11
C GLN A 13 -5.32 -63.41 -7.72
N PRO A 14 -6.42 -63.78 -8.39
CA PRO A 14 -7.34 -62.84 -9.05
C PRO A 14 -8.00 -61.82 -8.08
N LYS A 15 -8.04 -62.12 -6.78
CA LYS A 15 -8.56 -61.21 -5.75
C LYS A 15 -7.57 -60.06 -5.43
N ARG A 16 -6.24 -60.28 -5.52
CA ARG A 16 -5.23 -59.23 -5.29
C ARG A 16 -5.08 -58.30 -6.49
N ALA A 17 -5.22 -58.84 -7.71
CA ALA A 17 -5.20 -58.03 -8.92
C ALA A 17 -6.40 -57.05 -8.98
N LYS A 18 -7.61 -57.51 -8.58
CA LYS A 18 -8.78 -56.63 -8.47
C LYS A 18 -8.63 -55.55 -7.40
N ALA A 19 -8.04 -55.88 -6.24
CA ALA A 19 -7.80 -54.89 -5.17
C ALA A 19 -6.74 -53.85 -5.57
N LEU A 20 -5.68 -54.25 -6.28
CA LEU A 20 -4.68 -53.33 -6.82
C LEU A 20 -5.23 -52.44 -7.95
N LEU A 21 -6.11 -52.98 -8.81
CA LEU A 21 -6.79 -52.20 -9.84
C LEU A 21 -7.79 -51.18 -9.23
N GLN A 22 -8.54 -51.58 -8.19
CA GLN A 22 -9.42 -50.67 -7.46
C GLN A 22 -8.63 -49.60 -6.69
N LEU A 23 -7.49 -49.96 -6.08
CA LEU A 23 -6.62 -48.99 -5.39
C LEU A 23 -5.98 -48.01 -6.38
N ALA A 24 -5.53 -48.49 -7.55
CA ALA A 24 -5.00 -47.65 -8.63
C ALA A 24 -6.06 -46.74 -9.23
N LEU A 25 -7.32 -47.21 -9.36
CA LEU A 25 -8.43 -46.40 -9.85
C LEU A 25 -8.86 -45.34 -8.82
N VAL A 26 -8.89 -45.67 -7.52
CA VAL A 26 -9.15 -44.74 -6.44
C VAL A 26 -8.05 -43.69 -6.33
N ILE A 27 -6.78 -44.09 -6.44
CA ILE A 27 -5.64 -43.14 -6.45
C ILE A 27 -5.67 -42.25 -7.71
N SER A 28 -6.01 -42.82 -8.88
CA SER A 28 -6.15 -42.01 -10.11
C SER A 28 -7.33 -41.04 -10.05
N ILE A 29 -8.47 -41.44 -9.47
CA ILE A 29 -9.63 -40.55 -9.27
C ILE A 29 -9.30 -39.48 -8.22
N THR A 30 -8.57 -39.82 -7.15
CA THR A 30 -8.15 -38.89 -6.13
C THR A 30 -7.09 -37.90 -6.66
N LEU A 31 -6.19 -38.34 -7.53
CA LEU A 31 -5.20 -37.51 -8.20
C LEU A 31 -5.85 -36.61 -9.28
N VAL A 32 -6.84 -37.12 -10.01
CA VAL A 32 -7.61 -36.31 -11.00
C VAL A 32 -8.49 -35.30 -10.30
N THR A 33 -9.12 -35.65 -9.16
CA THR A 33 -9.89 -34.67 -8.36
C THR A 33 -9.00 -33.66 -7.63
N GLN A 34 -7.75 -33.96 -7.31
CA GLN A 34 -6.77 -32.97 -6.83
C GLN A 34 -6.18 -32.09 -7.95
N ALA A 35 -6.12 -32.59 -9.19
CA ALA A 35 -5.60 -31.83 -10.34
C ALA A 35 -6.63 -30.87 -10.96
N GLU A 36 -7.93 -31.06 -10.70
CA GLU A 36 -9.00 -30.10 -11.03
C GLU A 36 -9.31 -29.10 -9.91
N GLU A 37 -8.58 -29.12 -8.80
CA GLU A 37 -8.64 -28.07 -7.79
C GLU A 37 -8.09 -26.75 -8.35
N THR A 38 -8.92 -26.16 -9.23
CA THR A 38 -9.07 -24.72 -9.38
C THR A 38 -7.77 -23.92 -9.46
N LYS A 39 -7.20 -23.81 -10.65
CA LYS A 39 -6.46 -22.58 -11.00
C LYS A 39 -7.40 -21.42 -10.73
N ILE A 40 -7.20 -20.72 -9.59
CA ILE A 40 -7.90 -19.48 -9.30
C ILE A 40 -7.67 -18.58 -10.52
N PRO A 41 -8.70 -18.12 -11.23
CA PRO A 41 -8.52 -17.28 -12.39
C PRO A 41 -7.67 -16.08 -11.98
N ARG A 42 -6.56 -15.84 -12.67
CA ARG A 42 -5.81 -14.60 -12.45
C ARG A 42 -6.71 -13.46 -12.88
N SER A 43 -7.14 -12.64 -11.95
CA SER A 43 -7.97 -11.47 -12.22
C SER A 43 -7.16 -10.30 -12.77
N TYR A 44 -5.85 -10.32 -12.54
CA TYR A 44 -4.93 -9.27 -12.94
C TYR A 44 -3.77 -9.86 -13.72
N GLU A 45 -3.48 -9.24 -14.85
CA GLU A 45 -2.34 -9.57 -15.71
C GLU A 45 -1.23 -8.55 -15.52
N ARG A 46 0.01 -8.99 -15.64
CA ARG A 46 1.20 -8.17 -15.45
C ARG A 46 1.98 -8.10 -16.74
N PHE A 47 2.25 -6.89 -17.17
CA PHE A 47 3.12 -6.61 -18.29
C PHE A 47 4.40 -5.95 -17.78
N GLU A 48 5.54 -6.55 -18.09
CA GLU A 48 6.85 -6.05 -17.69
C GLU A 48 7.28 -4.95 -18.66
N ILE A 49 7.40 -3.71 -18.18
CA ILE A 49 7.91 -2.58 -18.96
C ILE A 49 9.42 -2.50 -18.79
N LEU A 50 9.87 -2.61 -17.55
CA LEU A 50 11.26 -2.45 -17.16
C LEU A 50 11.64 -3.50 -16.13
N ALA A 51 12.68 -4.27 -16.42
CA ALA A 51 13.25 -5.24 -15.50
C ALA A 51 14.67 -4.83 -15.06
N ALA A 52 15.11 -5.35 -13.91
CA ALA A 52 16.49 -5.22 -13.45
C ALA A 52 17.42 -6.22 -14.17
N GLY A 53 18.68 -5.90 -14.20
CA GLY A 53 19.73 -6.88 -14.46
C GLY A 53 20.00 -7.19 -15.93
N GLY A 54 20.49 -6.24 -16.67
CA GLY A 54 21.07 -6.45 -18.01
C GLY A 54 20.16 -6.14 -19.18
N GLU A 55 18.90 -5.77 -18.92
CA GLU A 55 18.04 -5.25 -19.97
C GLU A 55 18.33 -3.77 -20.23
N LYS A 56 18.09 -3.32 -21.47
CA LYS A 56 18.18 -1.90 -21.78
C LYS A 56 17.03 -1.17 -21.11
N ASP A 57 17.35 -0.16 -20.31
CA ASP A 57 16.39 0.66 -19.60
C ASP A 57 15.83 1.80 -20.47
N SER A 58 16.51 2.14 -21.56
CA SER A 58 16.08 3.16 -22.53
C SER A 58 16.10 2.66 -23.96
N ARG A 59 15.29 3.32 -24.80
CA ARG A 59 15.29 3.18 -26.27
C ARG A 59 15.87 4.42 -26.96
N ASP A 60 16.25 5.43 -26.17
CA ASP A 60 16.90 6.64 -26.71
C ASP A 60 18.30 6.29 -27.20
N PRO A 61 18.67 6.67 -28.44
CA PRO A 61 20.00 6.39 -29.01
C PRO A 61 21.15 7.06 -28.27
N SER A 62 20.90 8.14 -27.54
CA SER A 62 21.90 8.85 -26.71
C SER A 62 22.23 8.13 -25.42
N TRP A 63 21.36 7.22 -24.98
CA TRP A 63 21.59 6.40 -23.79
C TRP A 63 22.77 5.47 -24.01
N LYS A 64 23.64 5.36 -23.05
CA LYS A 64 24.80 4.46 -23.07
C LYS A 64 24.44 3.09 -22.46
N PRO A 65 23.88 2.16 -23.24
CA PRO A 65 23.34 0.91 -22.69
C PRO A 65 24.38 -0.01 -22.07
N SER A 66 25.66 0.16 -22.41
CA SER A 66 26.77 -0.62 -21.83
C SER A 66 27.06 -0.26 -20.37
N GLU A 67 26.70 0.94 -19.93
CA GLU A 67 26.92 1.40 -18.56
C GLU A 67 25.67 1.19 -17.69
N GLY A 68 24.48 1.04 -18.30
CA GLY A 68 23.18 0.84 -17.65
C GLY A 68 22.87 1.89 -16.57
N ILE A 69 21.71 2.54 -16.64
CA ILE A 69 21.24 3.38 -15.53
C ILE A 69 20.15 2.60 -14.80
N PRO A 70 20.33 2.32 -13.49
CA PRO A 70 19.27 1.66 -12.73
C PRO A 70 18.06 2.60 -12.65
N MET A 71 16.97 2.19 -13.31
CA MET A 71 15.68 2.90 -13.33
C MET A 71 14.92 2.63 -12.02
N GLU A 72 15.45 3.13 -10.91
CA GLU A 72 14.86 3.04 -9.57
C GLU A 72 13.69 4.02 -9.47
N VAL A 73 12.51 3.59 -9.93
CA VAL A 73 11.31 4.42 -10.03
C VAL A 73 10.90 4.99 -8.67
N SER A 74 10.83 6.31 -8.57
CA SER A 74 10.51 7.03 -7.33
C SER A 74 9.39 8.07 -7.46
N GLY A 75 8.85 8.27 -8.64
CA GLY A 75 7.68 9.06 -8.94
C GLY A 75 7.19 8.78 -10.35
N MET A 76 5.90 8.91 -10.59
CA MET A 76 5.27 8.75 -11.90
C MET A 76 4.15 9.77 -12.03
N GLU A 77 4.00 10.32 -13.24
CA GLU A 77 2.91 11.26 -13.55
C GLU A 77 2.62 11.26 -15.05
N TRP A 78 1.36 11.45 -15.41
CA TRP A 78 0.94 11.53 -16.80
C TRP A 78 1.01 12.97 -17.32
N ILE A 79 1.71 13.14 -18.44
CA ILE A 79 1.67 14.36 -19.26
C ILE A 79 1.09 13.97 -20.62
N GLU A 80 -0.15 14.36 -20.85
CA GLU A 80 -0.92 13.96 -22.05
C GLU A 80 -0.94 12.42 -22.20
N ASP A 81 -0.39 11.87 -23.25
CA ASP A 81 -0.30 10.44 -23.56
C ASP A 81 1.02 9.78 -23.13
N LYS A 82 1.91 10.54 -22.47
CA LYS A 82 3.22 10.08 -22.03
C LYS A 82 3.25 9.91 -20.50
N LEU A 83 4.04 8.94 -20.05
CA LEU A 83 4.30 8.73 -18.62
C LEU A 83 5.67 9.29 -18.26
N ALA A 84 5.69 10.35 -17.46
CA ALA A 84 6.89 10.82 -16.80
C ALA A 84 7.25 9.91 -15.64
N VAL A 85 8.50 9.48 -15.56
CA VAL A 85 9.03 8.60 -14.52
C VAL A 85 10.28 9.22 -13.94
N CYS A 86 10.26 9.60 -12.66
CA CYS A 86 11.49 10.02 -12.01
C CYS A 86 12.19 8.84 -11.33
N ILE A 87 13.51 8.92 -11.27
CA ILE A 87 14.38 7.92 -10.64
C ILE A 87 15.23 8.55 -9.55
N ARG A 88 15.53 7.76 -8.53
CA ARG A 88 16.29 8.23 -7.35
C ARG A 88 17.70 8.75 -7.65
N LYS A 89 18.23 8.46 -8.83
CA LYS A 89 19.53 9.01 -9.27
C LYS A 89 19.44 10.45 -9.75
N GLY A 90 18.25 11.06 -9.83
CA GLY A 90 18.12 12.46 -10.16
C GLY A 90 17.74 12.75 -11.61
N GLU A 91 17.10 11.82 -12.28
CA GLU A 91 16.63 11.97 -13.65
C GLU A 91 15.13 11.77 -13.77
N ILE A 92 14.53 12.38 -14.78
CA ILE A 92 13.16 12.13 -15.21
C ILE A 92 13.20 11.66 -16.66
N TRP A 93 12.55 10.53 -16.88
CA TRP A 93 12.40 9.90 -18.18
C TRP A 93 10.97 10.00 -18.65
N MET A 94 10.77 10.45 -19.87
CA MET A 94 9.48 10.46 -20.54
C MET A 94 9.30 9.18 -21.35
N LEU A 95 8.31 8.38 -20.98
CA LEU A 95 7.95 7.15 -21.69
C LEU A 95 6.92 7.48 -22.76
N GLU A 96 7.28 7.25 -24.01
CA GLU A 96 6.35 7.32 -25.15
C GLU A 96 5.76 5.94 -25.42
N ASN A 97 4.46 5.90 -25.77
CA ASN A 97 3.69 4.68 -25.98
C ASN A 97 3.70 3.70 -24.78
N PRO A 98 3.59 4.17 -23.52
CA PRO A 98 3.71 3.29 -22.35
C PRO A 98 2.58 2.25 -22.25
N LEU A 99 1.48 2.44 -22.99
CA LEU A 99 0.35 1.51 -23.06
C LEU A 99 0.50 0.44 -24.15
N SER A 100 1.59 0.44 -24.91
CA SER A 100 1.84 -0.57 -25.94
C SER A 100 1.93 -1.97 -25.35
N ALA A 101 1.30 -2.95 -26.01
CA ALA A 101 1.46 -4.36 -25.70
C ALA A 101 2.84 -4.91 -26.14
N ASP A 102 3.52 -4.22 -27.05
CA ASP A 102 4.87 -4.54 -27.50
C ASP A 102 5.87 -3.62 -26.75
N ARG A 103 6.63 -4.21 -25.85
CA ARG A 103 7.65 -3.52 -25.06
C ARG A 103 8.68 -2.78 -25.93
N ASN A 104 8.99 -3.27 -27.13
CA ASN A 104 9.98 -2.66 -28.01
C ASN A 104 9.49 -1.35 -28.66
N LYS A 105 8.19 -1.05 -28.55
CA LYS A 105 7.60 0.22 -29.00
C LYS A 105 7.55 1.29 -27.92
N ILE A 106 7.92 0.95 -26.67
CA ILE A 106 8.01 1.91 -25.57
C ILE A 106 9.37 2.58 -25.66
N ASN A 107 9.38 3.88 -25.89
CA ASN A 107 10.59 4.68 -25.94
C ASN A 107 10.80 5.46 -24.65
N PHE A 108 12.05 5.56 -24.23
CA PHE A 108 12.46 6.33 -23.05
C PHE A 108 13.30 7.51 -23.52
N LYS A 109 12.85 8.74 -23.22
CA LYS A 109 13.58 9.97 -23.51
C LYS A 109 13.92 10.66 -22.20
N LEU A 110 15.15 11.10 -22.05
CA LEU A 110 15.57 11.90 -20.91
C LEU A 110 14.88 13.27 -21.00
N PHE A 111 14.12 13.63 -19.95
CA PHE A 111 13.42 14.91 -19.87
C PHE A 111 14.16 15.90 -18.98
N ALA A 112 14.68 15.44 -17.83
CA ALA A 112 15.40 16.28 -16.88
C ALA A 112 16.48 15.46 -16.15
N SER A 113 17.53 16.13 -15.69
CA SER A 113 18.62 15.52 -14.92
C SER A 113 19.17 16.48 -13.86
N GLY A 114 20.07 16.00 -12.99
CA GLY A 114 20.73 16.82 -11.97
C GLY A 114 19.87 17.05 -10.71
N LEU A 115 18.76 16.33 -10.56
CA LEU A 115 17.89 16.45 -9.40
C LEU A 115 18.45 15.69 -8.18
N HIS A 116 18.17 16.18 -6.97
CA HIS A 116 18.68 15.60 -5.74
C HIS A 116 17.71 14.60 -5.13
N GLU A 117 17.83 13.32 -5.50
CA GLU A 117 16.99 12.19 -5.06
C GLU A 117 15.47 12.51 -5.10
N PRO A 118 14.90 12.71 -6.28
CA PRO A 118 13.48 13.03 -6.41
C PRO A 118 12.61 11.85 -5.94
N LEU A 119 11.54 12.15 -5.18
CA LEU A 119 10.67 11.15 -4.56
C LEU A 119 9.18 11.41 -4.80
N GLY A 120 8.86 12.00 -5.93
CA GLY A 120 7.50 12.18 -6.42
C GLY A 120 7.42 13.21 -7.51
N LEU A 121 6.39 13.08 -8.32
CA LEU A 121 6.03 13.94 -9.44
C LEU A 121 4.58 14.37 -9.30
N LEU A 122 4.28 15.58 -9.75
CA LEU A 122 2.91 16.07 -9.89
C LEU A 122 2.83 17.01 -11.11
N LYS A 123 1.83 16.79 -11.95
CA LYS A 123 1.51 17.66 -13.07
C LYS A 123 0.92 18.99 -12.60
N ASP A 124 1.38 20.08 -13.17
CA ASP A 124 0.83 21.42 -12.97
C ASP A 124 0.78 22.19 -14.30
N GLY A 125 -0.35 22.08 -15.01
CA GLY A 125 -0.47 22.50 -16.41
C GLY A 125 0.36 21.59 -17.31
N MET A 126 1.35 22.15 -17.99
CA MET A 126 2.34 21.41 -18.80
C MET A 126 3.67 21.21 -18.05
N ASP A 127 3.83 21.81 -16.87
CA ASP A 127 5.02 21.67 -16.03
C ASP A 127 4.92 20.41 -15.16
N LEU A 128 6.07 19.94 -14.68
CA LEU A 128 6.19 18.93 -13.64
C LEU A 128 6.72 19.55 -12.35
N LEU A 129 6.04 19.32 -11.24
CA LEU A 129 6.53 19.61 -9.90
C LEU A 129 7.22 18.37 -9.35
N VAL A 130 8.43 18.52 -8.82
CA VAL A 130 9.28 17.43 -8.34
C VAL A 130 9.71 17.69 -6.90
N ALA A 131 9.34 16.80 -5.98
CA ALA A 131 9.88 16.86 -4.62
C ALA A 131 11.28 16.27 -4.58
N GLN A 132 12.25 17.09 -4.22
CA GLN A 132 13.64 16.73 -3.98
C GLN A 132 13.97 16.84 -2.48
N ARG A 133 15.17 16.44 -2.05
CA ARG A 133 15.57 16.53 -0.64
C ARG A 133 15.46 17.94 -0.06
N GLY A 134 15.81 18.96 -0.82
CA GLY A 134 15.91 20.32 -0.34
C GLY A 134 14.82 21.27 -0.84
N GLU A 135 14.05 20.87 -1.85
CA GLU A 135 13.06 21.75 -2.47
C GLU A 135 11.98 20.98 -3.24
N VAL A 136 10.94 21.69 -3.62
CA VAL A 136 10.11 21.34 -4.77
C VAL A 136 10.56 22.19 -5.93
N THR A 137 10.90 21.55 -7.03
CA THR A 137 11.34 22.20 -8.28
C THR A 137 10.25 22.08 -9.32
N ARG A 138 9.97 23.17 -10.00
CA ARG A 138 9.15 23.21 -11.21
C ARG A 138 10.04 23.04 -12.42
N LEU A 139 9.75 22.02 -13.21
CA LEU A 139 10.43 21.72 -14.47
C LEU A 139 9.52 22.13 -15.63
N ARG A 140 10.07 22.87 -16.56
CA ARG A 140 9.39 23.36 -17.74
C ARG A 140 10.19 23.09 -18.99
N ASP A 141 9.53 22.66 -20.05
CA ASP A 141 10.02 22.62 -21.43
C ASP A 141 9.37 23.80 -22.18
N SER A 142 10.05 24.97 -22.16
CA SER A 142 9.49 26.22 -22.72
C SER A 142 9.58 26.28 -24.23
N ASN A 143 10.43 25.48 -24.84
CA ASN A 143 10.66 25.44 -26.28
C ASN A 143 10.03 24.22 -26.97
N ASN A 144 9.36 23.32 -26.21
CA ASN A 144 8.66 22.12 -26.65
C ASN A 144 9.54 21.13 -27.43
N ASN A 145 10.81 20.97 -26.99
CA ASN A 145 11.74 20.01 -27.63
C ASN A 145 11.74 18.64 -26.93
N GLY A 146 11.00 18.49 -25.83
CA GLY A 146 10.90 17.26 -25.03
C GLY A 146 11.92 17.16 -23.91
N GLU A 147 12.66 18.24 -23.61
CA GLU A 147 13.63 18.34 -22.52
C GLU A 147 13.34 19.60 -21.69
N ALA A 148 13.43 19.50 -20.37
CA ALA A 148 13.25 20.66 -19.49
C ALA A 148 14.42 21.63 -19.65
N ASP A 149 14.09 22.88 -20.03
CA ASP A 149 15.08 23.98 -20.19
C ASP A 149 15.00 25.01 -19.05
N ALA A 150 13.99 24.90 -18.17
CA ALA A 150 13.88 25.72 -16.98
C ALA A 150 13.63 24.87 -15.71
N TYR A 151 14.44 25.15 -14.70
CA TYR A 151 14.38 24.54 -13.36
C TYR A 151 14.13 25.69 -12.37
N LEU A 152 12.90 25.80 -11.91
CA LEU A 152 12.45 26.90 -11.06
C LEU A 152 12.17 26.39 -9.65
N THR A 153 12.74 27.00 -8.63
CA THR A 153 12.42 26.68 -7.23
C THR A 153 10.98 27.08 -6.94
N GLU A 154 10.13 26.10 -6.68
CA GLU A 154 8.74 26.31 -6.24
C GLU A 154 8.69 26.54 -4.73
N CYS A 155 9.50 25.82 -3.95
CA CYS A 155 9.64 25.99 -2.50
C CYS A 155 10.89 25.29 -1.99
N ASP A 156 11.70 25.98 -1.18
CA ASP A 156 12.88 25.45 -0.47
C ASP A 156 12.80 25.68 1.05
N GLY A 157 11.58 25.92 1.58
CA GLY A 157 11.31 26.34 2.96
C GLY A 157 11.66 25.32 4.06
N TRP A 158 12.50 24.29 3.76
CA TRP A 158 13.02 23.34 4.76
C TRP A 158 14.51 23.06 4.53
N ASN A 159 15.22 22.83 5.62
CA ASN A 159 16.66 22.62 5.56
C ASN A 159 17.05 21.23 5.06
N VAL A 160 18.15 21.14 4.33
CA VAL A 160 18.79 19.89 3.98
C VAL A 160 19.58 19.37 5.18
N SER A 161 19.26 18.19 5.65
CA SER A 161 20.01 17.48 6.69
C SER A 161 21.08 16.61 6.03
N GLY A 162 22.25 16.46 6.67
CA GLY A 162 23.26 15.48 6.27
C GLY A 162 22.85 14.01 6.52
N ASN A 163 21.66 13.76 7.07
CA ASN A 163 21.16 12.42 7.31
C ASN A 163 20.59 11.81 6.04
N TYR A 164 21.01 10.58 5.71
CA TYR A 164 20.56 9.88 4.51
C TYR A 164 19.04 9.71 4.44
N HIS A 165 18.37 9.51 5.57
CA HIS A 165 16.93 9.29 5.63
C HIS A 165 16.10 10.59 5.69
N ALA A 166 16.69 11.77 5.69
CA ALA A 166 15.95 13.02 5.72
C ALA A 166 15.39 13.39 4.33
N TYR A 167 14.45 12.59 3.85
CA TYR A 167 13.78 12.79 2.56
C TYR A 167 12.69 13.86 2.63
N ALA A 168 12.24 14.33 1.45
CA ALA A 168 10.98 15.03 1.24
C ALA A 168 10.13 14.23 0.25
N TYR A 169 8.84 14.09 0.51
CA TYR A 169 7.90 13.31 -0.29
C TYR A 169 6.73 14.16 -0.74
N GLY A 170 6.12 13.74 -1.83
CA GLY A 170 5.08 14.47 -2.55
C GLY A 170 5.65 15.02 -3.87
N PRO A 171 5.15 16.15 -4.39
CA PRO A 171 4.01 16.88 -3.88
C PRO A 171 2.68 16.19 -4.16
N ALA A 172 1.64 16.53 -3.39
CA ALA A 172 0.28 16.05 -3.61
C ALA A 172 -0.72 17.24 -3.46
N ARG A 173 -1.88 17.17 -4.13
CA ARG A 173 -2.94 18.16 -3.97
C ARG A 173 -4.09 17.60 -3.14
N ASP A 174 -4.62 18.41 -2.23
CA ASP A 174 -5.90 18.14 -1.57
C ASP A 174 -7.10 18.60 -2.42
N GLY A 175 -8.31 18.28 -1.97
CA GLY A 175 -9.54 18.65 -2.65
C GLY A 175 -9.78 20.16 -2.79
N ASN A 176 -9.05 21.00 -2.05
CA ASN A 176 -9.07 22.47 -2.15
C ASN A 176 -7.97 23.00 -3.08
N GLY A 177 -7.16 22.12 -3.68
CA GLY A 177 -6.06 22.47 -4.56
C GLY A 177 -4.77 22.88 -3.85
N ASN A 178 -4.68 22.78 -2.52
CA ASN A 178 -3.44 23.07 -1.80
C ASN A 178 -2.37 22.06 -2.13
N LEU A 179 -1.14 22.53 -2.31
CA LEU A 179 0.02 21.70 -2.61
C LEU A 179 0.71 21.29 -1.31
N TRP A 180 0.75 19.99 -1.03
CA TRP A 180 1.30 19.40 0.19
C TRP A 180 2.61 18.69 -0.05
N VAL A 181 3.52 18.78 0.92
CA VAL A 181 4.74 17.97 1.02
C VAL A 181 4.87 17.43 2.44
N SER A 182 5.54 16.28 2.60
CA SER A 182 5.88 15.69 3.89
C SER A 182 7.37 15.47 4.02
N LEU A 183 7.89 15.69 5.22
CA LEU A 183 9.32 15.73 5.50
C LEU A 183 9.68 14.61 6.48
N ASN A 184 10.52 13.70 6.03
CA ASN A 184 11.00 12.58 6.85
C ASN A 184 11.88 13.08 8.00
N LEU A 185 11.76 12.43 9.16
CA LEU A 185 12.77 12.56 10.22
C LEU A 185 14.09 11.91 9.77
N GLY A 186 15.21 12.47 10.20
CA GLY A 186 16.48 11.78 10.13
C GLY A 186 16.49 10.57 11.08
N MET A 187 17.18 9.50 10.70
CA MET A 187 17.29 8.30 11.53
C MET A 187 18.63 8.24 12.26
N GLY A 188 18.62 7.64 13.46
CA GLY A 188 19.80 7.46 14.28
C GLY A 188 20.08 8.64 15.23
N LYS A 189 21.24 8.59 15.90
CA LYS A 189 21.60 9.53 16.98
C LYS A 189 22.34 10.79 16.48
N LEU A 190 22.27 11.12 15.20
CA LEU A 190 22.94 12.30 14.68
C LEU A 190 22.24 13.57 15.16
N ALA A 191 23.02 14.54 15.63
CA ALA A 191 22.52 15.80 16.22
C ALA A 191 21.60 16.62 15.30
N ASN A 192 21.66 16.37 13.99
CA ASN A 192 20.95 17.12 12.97
C ASN A 192 19.65 16.46 12.48
N ASN A 193 19.14 15.45 13.20
CA ASN A 193 17.91 14.75 12.79
C ASN A 193 16.64 15.63 12.87
N HIS A 194 16.71 16.73 13.62
CA HIS A 194 15.56 17.59 13.95
C HIS A 194 15.72 19.02 13.42
N ILE A 195 16.47 19.20 12.34
CA ILE A 195 16.67 20.51 11.72
C ILE A 195 15.40 20.91 10.96
N GLY A 196 14.96 22.14 11.15
CA GLY A 196 13.82 22.73 10.46
C GLY A 196 12.52 21.97 10.74
N TRP A 197 11.75 21.71 9.69
CA TRP A 197 10.42 21.09 9.76
C TRP A 197 10.43 19.57 9.57
N ARG A 198 11.51 18.86 9.92
CA ARG A 198 11.57 17.41 9.80
C ARG A 198 10.54 16.72 10.71
N GLY A 199 9.82 15.73 10.15
CA GLY A 199 8.68 15.08 10.81
C GLY A 199 7.36 15.84 10.71
N TRP A 200 7.28 16.82 9.81
CA TRP A 200 6.08 17.60 9.49
C TRP A 200 5.57 17.33 8.08
N ALA A 201 4.28 17.55 7.89
CA ALA A 201 3.70 17.88 6.59
C ALA A 201 3.22 19.32 6.59
N GLY A 202 3.30 19.96 5.44
CA GLY A 202 2.86 21.33 5.24
C GLY A 202 2.47 21.61 3.81
N THR A 203 1.91 22.81 3.61
CA THR A 203 1.52 23.31 2.29
C THR A 203 2.54 24.29 1.75
N ILE A 204 2.59 24.38 0.44
CA ILE A 204 3.35 25.40 -0.27
C ILE A 204 2.37 26.51 -0.66
N SER A 205 2.64 27.74 -0.20
CA SER A 205 1.86 28.90 -0.54
C SER A 205 2.25 29.48 -1.92
N LYS A 206 1.44 30.38 -2.46
CA LYS A 206 1.66 30.96 -3.79
C LYS A 206 2.95 31.75 -3.93
N ASP A 207 3.49 32.25 -2.82
CA ASP A 207 4.78 32.95 -2.77
C ASP A 207 5.99 32.02 -2.59
N GLY A 208 5.77 30.70 -2.63
CA GLY A 208 6.79 29.67 -2.49
C GLY A 208 7.17 29.36 -1.04
N SER A 209 6.53 29.94 -0.04
CA SER A 209 6.85 29.65 1.36
C SER A 209 6.25 28.32 1.83
N PHE A 210 7.02 27.56 2.63
CA PHE A 210 6.54 26.36 3.30
C PHE A 210 5.73 26.72 4.53
N GLN A 211 4.52 26.22 4.61
CA GLN A 211 3.60 26.42 5.72
C GLN A 211 3.43 25.10 6.49
N PRO A 212 4.12 24.90 7.63
CA PRO A 212 3.95 23.70 8.43
C PRO A 212 2.50 23.57 8.93
N LYS A 213 1.92 22.37 8.86
CA LYS A 213 0.51 22.14 9.19
C LYS A 213 0.30 21.04 10.22
N ALA A 214 1.06 19.95 10.16
CA ALA A 214 0.90 18.80 11.04
C ALA A 214 2.24 18.15 11.32
N LEU A 215 2.42 17.56 12.51
CA LEU A 215 3.68 16.98 12.96
C LEU A 215 3.50 15.57 13.52
N GLY A 216 4.62 14.95 13.85
CA GLY A 216 4.62 13.63 14.47
C GLY A 216 4.78 12.50 13.47
N MET A 217 5.23 12.81 12.27
CA MET A 217 5.55 11.83 11.23
C MET A 217 6.97 11.31 11.40
N ARG A 218 7.18 10.04 11.05
CA ARG A 218 8.51 9.44 11.03
C ARG A 218 9.07 9.34 9.62
N SER A 219 8.40 8.57 8.77
CA SER A 219 8.81 8.28 7.39
C SER A 219 7.59 8.24 6.47
N PRO A 220 6.94 9.40 6.25
CA PRO A 220 5.68 9.52 5.49
C PRO A 220 5.96 9.40 3.99
N SER A 221 6.09 8.18 3.47
CA SER A 221 6.61 7.90 2.13
C SER A 221 5.64 8.19 0.99
N GLY A 222 4.34 8.17 1.22
CA GLY A 222 3.35 8.40 0.17
C GLY A 222 2.12 9.15 0.65
N MET A 223 1.59 10.00 -0.21
CA MET A 223 0.35 10.77 0.02
C MET A 223 -0.57 10.65 -1.19
N GLY A 224 -1.88 10.51 -0.94
CA GLY A 224 -2.90 10.48 -1.98
C GLY A 224 -4.27 10.87 -1.44
N ALA A 225 -5.10 11.46 -2.29
CA ALA A 225 -6.45 11.85 -1.95
C ALA A 225 -7.45 10.70 -2.16
N ASN A 226 -8.50 10.65 -1.33
CA ASN A 226 -9.67 9.84 -1.60
C ASN A 226 -10.60 10.54 -2.61
N LEU A 227 -11.74 9.94 -2.96
CA LEU A 227 -12.71 10.54 -3.90
C LEU A 227 -13.36 11.85 -3.39
N LYS A 228 -13.28 12.13 -2.09
CA LYS A 228 -13.76 13.39 -1.51
C LYS A 228 -12.70 14.50 -1.55
N GLY A 229 -11.46 14.17 -1.92
CA GLY A 229 -10.33 15.10 -1.89
C GLY A 229 -9.60 15.16 -0.55
N ASP A 230 -9.97 14.34 0.43
CA ASP A 230 -9.25 14.24 1.69
C ASP A 230 -7.93 13.50 1.49
N LEU A 231 -6.83 14.07 1.96
CA LEU A 231 -5.52 13.46 1.84
C LEU A 231 -5.27 12.41 2.91
N PHE A 232 -4.68 11.31 2.47
CA PHE A 232 -4.14 10.27 3.34
C PHE A 232 -2.65 10.12 3.10
N PHE A 233 -1.93 9.71 4.13
CA PHE A 233 -0.52 9.34 4.00
C PHE A 233 -0.23 8.02 4.72
N SER A 234 0.76 7.31 4.21
CA SER A 234 1.33 6.15 4.88
C SER A 234 2.56 6.54 5.68
N ASP A 235 2.71 6.06 6.91
CA ASP A 235 3.96 6.14 7.65
C ASP A 235 4.55 4.75 7.86
N GLN A 236 5.85 4.67 8.08
CA GLN A 236 6.54 3.40 8.27
C GLN A 236 6.71 3.08 9.74
N GLN A 237 6.60 1.79 10.09
CA GLN A 237 6.96 1.30 11.41
C GLN A 237 8.35 1.81 11.83
N GLY A 238 8.49 2.20 13.09
CA GLY A 238 9.77 2.64 13.63
C GLY A 238 9.67 3.17 15.06
N THR A 239 10.56 4.08 15.44
CA THR A 239 10.48 4.76 16.73
C THR A 239 9.14 5.49 16.85
N TRP A 240 8.42 5.30 17.97
CA TRP A 240 7.09 5.85 18.26
C TRP A 240 5.94 5.35 17.36
N ILE A 241 6.24 4.69 16.25
CA ILE A 241 5.27 4.16 15.29
C ILE A 241 5.31 2.63 15.38
N PRO A 242 4.40 2.01 16.16
CA PRO A 242 4.49 0.59 16.50
C PRO A 242 4.27 -0.37 15.33
N ALA A 243 3.42 0.00 14.38
CA ALA A 243 3.17 -0.72 13.14
C ALA A 243 3.01 0.30 11.99
N THR A 244 2.72 -0.15 10.80
CA THR A 244 2.54 0.72 9.63
C THR A 244 1.13 1.32 9.62
N PRO A 245 0.96 2.65 9.78
CA PRO A 245 -0.34 3.30 9.77
C PRO A 245 -0.67 3.95 8.43
N ILE A 246 -1.96 4.09 8.15
CA ILE A 246 -2.53 5.01 7.16
C ILE A 246 -3.29 6.07 7.93
N TYR A 247 -2.88 7.32 7.80
CA TYR A 247 -3.48 8.46 8.48
C TYR A 247 -4.27 9.36 7.53
N HIS A 248 -5.36 9.92 8.01
CA HIS A 248 -6.00 11.09 7.39
C HIS A 248 -5.15 12.33 7.68
N LEU A 249 -4.60 12.97 6.66
CA LEU A 249 -3.76 14.16 6.80
C LEU A 249 -4.62 15.40 7.10
N ARG A 250 -4.45 15.98 8.28
CA ARG A 250 -5.20 17.14 8.74
C ARG A 250 -4.28 18.19 9.36
N PRO A 251 -4.57 19.49 9.21
CA PRO A 251 -3.86 20.55 9.93
C PRO A 251 -4.07 20.47 11.45
N GLY A 252 -3.08 20.92 12.22
CA GLY A 252 -3.19 21.12 13.66
C GLY A 252 -3.11 19.86 14.50
N VAL A 253 -2.73 18.72 13.93
CA VAL A 253 -2.68 17.42 14.61
C VAL A 253 -1.26 16.88 14.77
N PHE A 254 -1.13 15.91 15.70
CA PHE A 254 0.08 15.18 16.01
C PHE A 254 -0.12 13.69 15.69
N TYR A 255 0.81 13.08 14.94
CA TYR A 255 0.74 11.69 14.46
C TYR A 255 1.58 10.71 15.28
N GLY A 256 2.10 11.13 16.44
CA GLY A 256 2.66 10.23 17.44
C GLY A 256 4.18 10.24 17.57
N ASN A 257 4.96 10.60 16.56
CA ASN A 257 6.41 10.59 16.72
C ASN A 257 6.91 11.81 17.49
N GLN A 258 7.38 11.59 18.73
CA GLN A 258 7.83 12.67 19.62
C GLN A 258 9.17 13.29 19.21
N GLU A 259 9.93 12.68 18.35
CA GLU A 259 11.20 13.25 17.90
C GLU A 259 11.01 14.56 17.10
N SER A 260 9.83 14.74 16.49
CA SER A 260 9.46 15.98 15.79
C SER A 260 9.09 17.15 16.69
N LEU A 261 8.82 16.91 17.99
CA LEU A 261 8.36 17.95 18.94
C LEU A 261 9.38 19.06 19.19
N ALA A 262 10.67 18.82 18.91
CA ALA A 262 11.71 19.81 19.09
C ALA A 262 11.47 21.10 18.27
N SER A 263 10.85 20.97 17.09
CA SER A 263 10.52 22.08 16.19
C SER A 263 9.37 22.97 16.68
N LEU A 264 8.56 22.53 17.64
CA LEU A 264 7.54 23.39 18.30
C LEU A 264 8.13 24.56 19.08
N LYS A 265 9.44 24.56 19.33
CA LYS A 265 10.13 25.70 19.94
C LYS A 265 10.37 26.85 18.96
N SER A 266 10.17 26.62 17.66
CA SER A 266 10.25 27.68 16.67
C SER A 266 9.12 28.69 16.89
N PRO A 267 9.40 30.00 16.79
CA PRO A 267 8.35 31.03 16.81
C PRO A 267 7.34 30.89 15.65
N GLU A 268 7.72 30.21 14.59
CA GLU A 268 6.90 29.97 13.38
C GLU A 268 6.02 28.72 13.51
N ALA A 269 6.09 27.99 14.64
CA ALA A 269 5.26 26.81 14.84
C ALA A 269 3.77 27.21 14.84
N PRO A 270 2.92 26.53 14.05
CA PRO A 270 1.52 26.97 13.87
C PRO A 270 0.63 26.68 15.09
N PHE A 271 1.11 25.89 16.03
CA PHE A 271 0.38 25.53 17.25
C PHE A 271 1.32 25.00 18.34
N GLU A 272 0.79 24.89 19.54
CA GLU A 272 1.45 24.31 20.71
C GLU A 272 0.80 22.95 21.07
N MET A 273 1.58 22.08 21.70
CA MET A 273 1.06 20.90 22.39
C MET A 273 1.09 21.12 23.89
N LYS A 274 -0.09 21.28 24.52
CA LYS A 274 -0.23 21.45 25.96
C LYS A 274 0.12 20.18 26.72
N VAL A 275 -0.21 19.02 26.15
CA VAL A 275 0.03 17.71 26.75
C VAL A 275 0.75 16.83 25.73
N ILE A 276 1.88 16.29 26.12
CA ILE A 276 2.64 15.29 25.35
C ILE A 276 2.27 13.91 25.89
N PRO A 277 1.82 12.96 25.05
CA PRO A 277 1.49 11.61 25.48
C PRO A 277 2.67 10.93 26.15
N LYS A 278 2.43 10.24 27.27
CA LYS A 278 3.49 9.51 27.98
C LYS A 278 3.85 8.21 27.23
N PRO A 279 5.13 7.83 27.21
CA PRO A 279 5.53 6.55 26.65
C PRO A 279 5.07 5.37 27.51
N ASN A 280 5.06 4.17 26.90
CA ASN A 280 4.73 2.88 27.52
C ASN A 280 3.28 2.75 27.99
N GLN A 281 2.38 3.55 27.43
CA GLN A 281 0.93 3.41 27.59
C GLN A 281 0.35 2.50 26.49
N ASP A 282 -0.86 1.97 26.71
CA ASP A 282 -1.73 1.49 25.64
C ASP A 282 -1.96 2.61 24.61
N TYR A 283 -1.97 2.26 23.31
CA TYR A 283 -2.07 3.29 22.28
C TYR A 283 -3.36 4.12 22.40
N GLY A 284 -4.48 3.47 22.78
CA GLY A 284 -5.75 4.15 23.03
C GLY A 284 -5.68 5.12 24.22
N GLU A 285 -5.00 4.75 25.30
CA GLU A 285 -4.76 5.65 26.44
C GLU A 285 -3.89 6.84 26.03
N ALA A 286 -2.84 6.60 25.25
CA ALA A 286 -1.99 7.67 24.75
C ALA A 286 -2.76 8.66 23.85
N LEU A 287 -3.64 8.18 22.98
CA LEU A 287 -4.52 9.00 22.14
C LEU A 287 -5.43 9.90 22.98
N THR A 288 -6.05 9.37 24.02
CA THR A 288 -6.98 10.12 24.88
C THR A 288 -6.28 11.15 25.77
N SER A 289 -4.96 11.02 25.95
CA SER A 289 -4.19 11.93 26.81
C SER A 289 -3.92 13.29 26.17
N SER A 290 -4.09 13.45 24.85
CA SER A 290 -3.80 14.68 24.13
C SER A 290 -4.83 14.92 23.02
N GLU A 291 -5.46 16.09 23.03
CA GLU A 291 -6.47 16.49 22.04
C GLU A 291 -5.97 16.54 20.60
N ARG A 292 -4.64 16.69 20.39
CA ARG A 292 -4.03 16.76 19.08
C ARG A 292 -3.53 15.43 18.55
N PHE A 293 -3.36 14.44 19.43
CA PHE A 293 -2.92 13.11 19.02
C PHE A 293 -4.08 12.34 18.38
N VAL A 294 -3.92 11.97 17.12
CA VAL A 294 -4.99 11.34 16.32
C VAL A 294 -4.66 9.89 15.98
N PRO A 295 -5.67 9.00 15.96
CA PRO A 295 -5.47 7.61 15.57
C PRO A 295 -5.24 7.48 14.06
N PRO A 296 -4.55 6.41 13.62
CA PRO A 296 -4.57 6.02 12.21
C PRO A 296 -6.00 5.67 11.78
N ALA A 297 -6.34 5.97 10.54
CA ALA A 297 -7.56 5.47 9.93
C ALA A 297 -7.49 3.93 9.79
N VAL A 298 -6.31 3.41 9.41
CA VAL A 298 -6.09 1.96 9.29
C VAL A 298 -4.67 1.60 9.72
N TRP A 299 -4.54 0.60 10.57
CA TRP A 299 -3.29 -0.09 10.81
C TRP A 299 -3.08 -1.22 9.79
N LEU A 300 -1.88 -1.29 9.22
CA LEU A 300 -1.40 -2.46 8.50
C LEU A 300 -0.52 -3.26 9.47
N PRO A 301 -1.02 -4.33 10.11
CA PRO A 301 -0.29 -5.05 11.13
C PRO A 301 1.04 -5.61 10.63
N TYR A 302 2.08 -5.46 11.46
CA TYR A 302 3.43 -5.86 11.13
C TYR A 302 3.52 -7.36 10.82
N ASN A 303 4.29 -7.73 9.81
CA ASN A 303 4.43 -9.09 9.28
C ASN A 303 3.15 -9.73 8.69
N LYS A 304 1.97 -9.19 8.96
CA LYS A 304 0.69 -9.69 8.42
C LYS A 304 0.29 -8.93 7.16
N MET A 305 0.38 -7.59 7.21
CA MET A 305 -0.05 -6.71 6.12
C MET A 305 1.02 -5.73 5.65
N GLY A 306 1.82 -5.16 6.55
CA GLY A 306 2.81 -4.15 6.18
C GLY A 306 4.03 -4.16 7.08
N ARG A 307 5.14 -3.66 6.51
CA ARG A 307 6.38 -3.32 7.20
C ARG A 307 6.83 -1.91 6.85
N SER A 308 6.65 -1.53 5.59
CA SER A 308 7.12 -0.26 5.05
C SER A 308 6.19 0.19 3.93
N ALA A 309 5.04 0.77 4.28
CA ALA A 309 4.14 1.35 3.31
C ALA A 309 4.80 2.50 2.57
N THR A 310 4.47 2.67 1.29
CA THR A 310 5.13 3.63 0.41
C THR A 310 4.16 4.60 -0.22
N ASP A 311 3.26 4.14 -1.06
CA ASP A 311 2.37 5.02 -1.83
C ASP A 311 0.91 4.84 -1.44
N VAL A 312 0.10 5.87 -1.69
CA VAL A 312 -1.35 5.87 -1.46
C VAL A 312 -2.03 6.32 -2.75
N GLN A 313 -2.78 5.42 -3.37
CA GLN A 313 -3.49 5.70 -4.63
C GLN A 313 -4.95 5.28 -4.53
N VAL A 314 -5.89 6.21 -4.77
CA VAL A 314 -7.32 5.87 -4.84
C VAL A 314 -7.64 5.13 -6.15
N ILE A 315 -8.52 4.14 -6.07
CA ILE A 315 -9.11 3.49 -7.25
C ILE A 315 -10.31 4.34 -7.69
N ASP A 316 -10.17 4.98 -8.85
CA ASP A 316 -11.19 5.82 -9.50
C ASP A 316 -11.17 5.50 -10.99
N GLN A 317 -11.66 4.33 -11.36
CA GLN A 317 -11.50 3.77 -12.69
C GLN A 317 -12.80 3.29 -13.35
N ASP A 318 -13.96 3.63 -12.78
CA ASP A 318 -15.28 3.21 -13.29
C ASP A 318 -15.36 1.69 -13.53
N GLY A 319 -14.81 0.90 -12.59
CA GLY A 319 -14.79 -0.56 -12.67
C GLY A 319 -13.74 -1.15 -13.62
N LYS A 320 -12.98 -0.35 -14.37
CA LYS A 320 -11.92 -0.84 -15.28
C LYS A 320 -10.79 -1.55 -14.57
N PHE A 321 -10.61 -1.29 -13.26
CA PHE A 321 -9.62 -1.98 -12.41
C PHE A 321 -10.29 -2.93 -11.40
N GLY A 322 -11.51 -3.40 -11.66
CA GLY A 322 -12.28 -4.30 -10.80
C GLY A 322 -13.27 -3.55 -9.90
N PRO A 323 -13.98 -4.25 -9.01
CA PRO A 323 -15.12 -3.69 -8.27
C PRO A 323 -14.71 -2.93 -6.99
N PHE A 324 -13.59 -2.20 -6.99
CA PHE A 324 -12.99 -1.62 -5.79
C PHE A 324 -12.89 -0.08 -5.82
N ASP A 325 -13.63 0.58 -6.74
CA ASP A 325 -13.63 2.05 -6.80
C ASP A 325 -13.95 2.68 -5.43
N GLY A 326 -13.26 3.76 -5.10
CA GLY A 326 -13.32 4.44 -3.82
C GLY A 326 -12.38 3.90 -2.74
N GLN A 327 -11.77 2.73 -2.95
CA GLN A 327 -10.78 2.18 -2.02
C GLN A 327 -9.37 2.65 -2.34
N LEU A 328 -8.48 2.58 -1.35
CA LEU A 328 -7.08 2.95 -1.54
C LEU A 328 -6.23 1.72 -1.85
N LEU A 329 -5.28 1.87 -2.74
CA LEU A 329 -4.14 0.98 -2.92
C LEU A 329 -2.96 1.54 -2.15
N ILE A 330 -2.29 0.68 -1.40
CA ILE A 330 -1.12 1.02 -0.60
C ILE A 330 0.06 0.21 -1.11
N GLY A 331 1.07 0.89 -1.63
CA GLY A 331 2.35 0.27 -1.97
C GLY A 331 3.07 -0.22 -0.71
N GLU A 332 3.77 -1.33 -0.81
CA GLU A 332 4.53 -1.91 0.29
C GLU A 332 5.93 -2.32 -0.18
N PHE A 333 6.93 -1.72 0.45
CA PHE A 333 8.33 -1.87 0.08
C PHE A 333 8.87 -3.26 0.41
N THR A 334 8.89 -3.61 1.71
CA THR A 334 9.59 -4.81 2.19
C THR A 334 8.97 -6.09 1.67
N ASN A 335 7.63 -6.17 1.64
CA ASN A 335 6.92 -7.37 1.18
C ASN A 335 6.74 -7.42 -0.36
N SER A 336 7.18 -6.40 -1.08
CA SER A 336 7.01 -6.29 -2.55
C SER A 336 5.56 -6.54 -2.96
N ALA A 337 4.65 -5.75 -2.40
CA ALA A 337 3.21 -5.95 -2.49
C ALA A 337 2.43 -4.65 -2.70
N VAL A 338 1.18 -4.78 -3.09
CA VAL A 338 0.16 -3.73 -3.03
C VAL A 338 -0.98 -4.25 -2.19
N ASN A 339 -1.33 -3.52 -1.14
CA ASN A 339 -2.46 -3.80 -0.27
C ASN A 339 -3.67 -2.96 -0.67
N ARG A 340 -4.86 -3.40 -0.28
CA ARG A 340 -6.10 -2.66 -0.50
C ARG A 340 -6.66 -2.21 0.84
N VAL A 341 -7.13 -0.97 0.92
CA VAL A 341 -7.73 -0.38 2.11
C VAL A 341 -9.13 0.12 1.78
N PHE A 342 -10.11 -0.36 2.54
CA PHE A 342 -11.46 0.18 2.59
C PHE A 342 -11.54 1.19 3.73
N LEU A 343 -12.11 2.35 3.46
CA LEU A 343 -12.35 3.41 4.44
C LEU A 343 -13.84 3.67 4.61
N GLU A 344 -14.25 3.94 5.84
CA GLU A 344 -15.53 4.54 6.17
C GLU A 344 -15.35 5.67 7.19
N GLU A 345 -16.30 6.57 7.23
CA GLU A 345 -16.32 7.69 8.16
C GLU A 345 -17.40 7.45 9.21
N VAL A 346 -17.00 7.45 10.49
CA VAL A 346 -17.90 7.30 11.63
C VAL A 346 -17.67 8.47 12.57
N ASP A 347 -18.70 9.26 12.82
CA ASP A 347 -18.65 10.46 13.66
C ASP A 347 -17.50 11.41 13.30
N GLY A 348 -17.31 11.67 12.00
CA GLY A 348 -16.25 12.54 11.48
C GLY A 348 -14.82 11.98 11.58
N GLN A 349 -14.68 10.69 11.95
CA GLN A 349 -13.39 9.99 12.04
C GLN A 349 -13.32 8.89 10.98
N TYR A 350 -12.29 8.92 10.14
CA TYR A 350 -12.00 7.82 9.23
C TYR A 350 -11.47 6.61 9.97
N GLN A 351 -11.97 5.45 9.58
CA GLN A 351 -11.54 4.13 10.02
C GLN A 351 -11.76 3.12 8.89
N GLY A 352 -11.36 1.87 9.06
CA GLY A 352 -11.61 0.88 8.02
C GLY A 352 -10.75 -0.37 8.11
N ALA A 353 -10.72 -1.10 7.01
CA ALA A 353 -10.08 -2.40 6.92
C ALA A 353 -9.00 -2.46 5.85
N CYS A 354 -7.94 -3.23 6.10
CA CYS A 354 -6.96 -3.58 5.09
C CYS A 354 -7.08 -5.06 4.68
N PHE A 355 -6.73 -5.31 3.41
CA PHE A 355 -6.80 -6.63 2.78
C PHE A 355 -5.57 -6.85 1.92
N PRO A 356 -5.04 -8.10 1.83
CA PRO A 356 -4.08 -8.44 0.80
C PRO A 356 -4.68 -8.22 -0.60
N PHE A 357 -3.86 -7.79 -1.57
CA PHE A 357 -4.35 -7.55 -2.93
C PHE A 357 -3.41 -8.14 -3.99
N LEU A 358 -2.29 -7.49 -4.29
CA LEU A 358 -1.28 -7.97 -5.23
C LEU A 358 0.05 -8.18 -4.50
N ASN A 359 0.73 -9.28 -4.77
CA ASN A 359 1.98 -9.63 -4.11
C ASN A 359 2.97 -10.22 -5.11
N HIS A 360 4.17 -10.58 -4.66
CA HIS A 360 5.23 -11.16 -5.50
C HIS A 360 5.66 -10.22 -6.64
N PHE A 361 5.80 -8.94 -6.35
CA PHE A 361 6.50 -8.04 -7.25
C PHE A 361 8.01 -8.34 -7.23
N PRO A 362 8.72 -8.13 -8.36
CA PRO A 362 10.13 -8.50 -8.45
C PRO A 362 11.06 -7.60 -7.64
N ALA A 363 10.62 -6.42 -7.23
CA ALA A 363 11.34 -5.51 -6.34
C ALA A 363 10.36 -4.80 -5.39
N ALA A 364 10.85 -3.98 -4.49
CA ALA A 364 10.05 -3.18 -3.58
C ALA A 364 9.08 -2.27 -4.35
N VAL A 365 7.80 -2.31 -4.04
CA VAL A 365 6.83 -1.37 -4.61
C VAL A 365 7.02 0.00 -3.96
N LEU A 366 7.31 1.01 -4.76
CA LEU A 366 7.57 2.37 -4.28
C LEU A 366 6.52 3.37 -4.73
N ARG A 367 6.04 3.29 -5.99
CA ARG A 367 5.03 4.22 -6.53
C ARG A 367 3.96 3.48 -7.33
N LEU A 368 2.77 4.05 -7.29
CA LEU A 368 1.58 3.58 -7.99
C LEU A 368 1.01 4.72 -8.83
N GLN A 369 0.61 4.46 -10.06
CA GLN A 369 -0.03 5.47 -10.90
C GLN A 369 -1.04 4.81 -11.84
N PHE A 370 -2.29 5.26 -11.83
CA PHE A 370 -3.27 4.82 -12.80
C PHE A 370 -3.05 5.47 -14.15
N ALA A 371 -3.25 4.69 -15.20
CA ALA A 371 -3.22 5.14 -16.57
C ALA A 371 -4.63 5.56 -17.04
N PRO A 372 -4.72 6.37 -18.11
CA PRO A 372 -6.01 6.78 -18.70
C PRO A 372 -6.89 5.63 -19.15
N ASP A 373 -6.32 4.45 -19.47
CA ASP A 373 -7.06 3.24 -19.85
C ASP A 373 -7.56 2.41 -18.64
N GLY A 374 -7.28 2.85 -17.42
CA GLY A 374 -7.64 2.17 -16.18
C GLY A 374 -6.63 1.12 -15.69
N SER A 375 -5.53 0.91 -16.39
CA SER A 375 -4.45 0.05 -15.90
C SER A 375 -3.60 0.75 -14.83
N LEU A 376 -2.97 -0.04 -13.95
CA LEU A 376 -2.11 0.46 -12.87
C LEU A 376 -0.64 0.26 -13.23
N PHE A 377 0.15 1.33 -13.20
CA PHE A 377 1.59 1.27 -13.26
C PHE A 377 2.16 1.14 -11.85
N VAL A 378 3.10 0.21 -11.69
CA VAL A 378 3.77 -0.10 -10.42
C VAL A 378 5.27 0.12 -10.61
N GLY A 379 5.75 1.19 -10.01
CA GLY A 379 7.17 1.55 -9.99
C GLY A 379 7.88 0.95 -8.78
N MET A 380 9.07 0.40 -9.02
CA MET A 380 9.79 -0.39 -8.02
C MET A 380 11.23 0.05 -7.85
N SER A 381 11.75 -0.05 -6.61
CA SER A 381 13.14 0.23 -6.28
C SER A 381 13.53 -0.42 -4.95
N ASN A 382 14.66 -1.11 -4.90
CA ASN A 382 15.25 -1.65 -3.66
C ASN A 382 16.29 -0.69 -3.04
N ARG A 383 16.37 0.57 -3.49
CA ARG A 383 17.29 1.52 -2.87
C ARG A 383 16.84 1.84 -1.45
N GLY A 384 17.74 1.67 -0.49
CA GLY A 384 17.50 1.89 0.94
C GLY A 384 17.67 0.62 1.74
N TRP A 385 16.88 -0.40 1.48
CA TRP A 385 16.98 -1.72 2.09
C TRP A 385 16.42 -2.81 1.18
N SER A 386 16.60 -4.08 1.56
CA SER A 386 16.11 -5.22 0.78
C SER A 386 14.60 -5.42 0.93
N SER A 387 13.99 -5.91 -0.14
CA SER A 387 12.62 -6.42 -0.16
C SER A 387 12.59 -7.93 -0.35
N LEU A 388 11.40 -8.54 -0.35
CA LEU A 388 11.22 -9.94 -0.72
C LEU A 388 11.42 -10.18 -2.22
N GLY A 389 11.39 -9.13 -3.05
CA GLY A 389 11.71 -9.21 -4.47
C GLY A 389 13.21 -9.47 -4.69
N ASN A 390 13.53 -10.15 -5.78
CA ASN A 390 14.88 -10.58 -6.13
C ASN A 390 15.60 -9.65 -7.13
N ARG A 391 14.96 -8.53 -7.52
CA ARG A 391 15.52 -7.53 -8.43
C ARG A 391 15.76 -6.20 -7.71
N SER A 392 16.55 -5.31 -8.31
CA SER A 392 16.88 -4.02 -7.71
C SER A 392 15.86 -2.93 -8.03
N TYR A 393 15.17 -3.03 -9.16
CA TYR A 393 14.16 -2.07 -9.64
C TYR A 393 13.22 -2.75 -10.65
N GLY A 394 12.21 -2.02 -11.10
CA GLY A 394 11.29 -2.46 -12.15
C GLY A 394 10.17 -1.47 -12.39
N LEU A 395 9.46 -1.69 -13.48
CA LEU A 395 8.22 -1.00 -13.82
C LEU A 395 7.28 -2.00 -14.50
N GLN A 396 6.12 -2.22 -13.89
CA GLN A 396 5.11 -3.13 -14.42
C GLN A 396 3.80 -2.38 -14.64
N ARG A 397 3.07 -2.75 -15.69
CA ARG A 397 1.68 -2.38 -15.94
C ARG A 397 0.78 -3.54 -15.55
N ILE A 398 -0.25 -3.26 -14.77
CA ILE A 398 -1.22 -4.23 -14.28
C ILE A 398 -2.57 -3.94 -14.91
N THR A 399 -3.18 -4.93 -15.55
CA THR A 399 -4.49 -4.83 -16.18
C THR A 399 -5.49 -5.77 -15.53
N PHE A 400 -6.74 -5.36 -15.40
CA PHE A 400 -7.82 -6.23 -14.95
C PHE A 400 -8.43 -6.96 -16.16
N ASN A 401 -8.55 -8.29 -16.09
CA ASN A 401 -9.02 -9.12 -17.20
C ASN A 401 -10.54 -9.41 -17.16
N GLN A 402 -11.30 -8.57 -16.45
CA GLN A 402 -12.75 -8.66 -16.26
C GLN A 402 -13.24 -9.89 -15.48
N LYS A 403 -12.33 -10.69 -14.90
CA LYS A 403 -12.70 -11.83 -14.05
C LYS A 403 -12.65 -11.41 -12.59
N THR A 404 -13.79 -11.07 -12.04
CA THR A 404 -13.90 -10.65 -10.63
C THR A 404 -13.44 -11.77 -9.70
N PRO A 405 -12.44 -11.54 -8.81
CA PRO A 405 -12.06 -12.53 -7.82
C PRO A 405 -13.12 -12.59 -6.71
N PHE A 406 -13.37 -13.77 -6.15
CA PHE A 406 -14.18 -13.87 -4.94
C PHE A 406 -13.34 -13.47 -3.72
N VAL A 407 -13.61 -12.30 -3.17
CA VAL A 407 -12.90 -11.70 -2.02
C VAL A 407 -13.87 -10.94 -1.11
N ILE A 408 -13.42 -10.65 0.12
CA ILE A 408 -14.07 -9.64 0.96
C ILE A 408 -13.80 -8.28 0.30
N LYS A 409 -14.86 -7.62 -0.16
CA LYS A 409 -14.78 -6.28 -0.75
C LYS A 409 -14.67 -5.21 0.32
N GLU A 410 -15.51 -5.31 1.35
CA GLU A 410 -15.60 -4.34 2.43
C GLU A 410 -15.81 -5.05 3.77
N MET A 411 -15.30 -4.49 4.85
CA MET A 411 -15.63 -4.83 6.22
C MET A 411 -16.02 -3.54 6.91
N LYS A 412 -17.28 -3.44 7.32
CA LYS A 412 -17.89 -2.25 7.90
C LYS A 412 -18.16 -2.45 9.38
N ALA A 413 -17.90 -1.42 10.18
CA ALA A 413 -18.33 -1.42 11.58
C ALA A 413 -19.87 -1.31 11.68
N GLN A 414 -20.41 -1.95 12.69
CA GLN A 414 -21.81 -1.88 13.07
C GLN A 414 -21.88 -1.59 14.58
N PRO A 415 -22.98 -1.07 15.12
CA PRO A 415 -23.12 -0.79 16.55
C PRO A 415 -22.79 -1.97 17.45
N ASP A 416 -23.02 -3.19 16.97
CA ASP A 416 -22.86 -4.43 17.73
C ASP A 416 -21.93 -5.47 17.08
N GLY A 417 -21.16 -5.10 16.05
CA GLY A 417 -20.28 -6.03 15.35
C GLY A 417 -19.77 -5.52 14.02
N PHE A 418 -19.86 -6.38 12.98
CA PHE A 418 -19.38 -6.04 11.64
C PHE A 418 -20.30 -6.57 10.54
N GLU A 419 -20.21 -5.93 9.37
CA GLU A 419 -20.76 -6.42 8.12
C GLU A 419 -19.62 -6.64 7.12
N LEU A 420 -19.56 -7.84 6.54
CA LEU A 420 -18.70 -8.16 5.41
C LEU A 420 -19.48 -8.05 4.12
N VAL A 421 -18.94 -7.36 3.13
CA VAL A 421 -19.47 -7.32 1.78
C VAL A 421 -18.50 -8.09 0.87
N PHE A 422 -19.04 -8.99 0.05
CA PHE A 422 -18.26 -9.83 -0.88
C PHE A 422 -18.43 -9.38 -2.32
N THR A 423 -17.44 -9.63 -3.15
CA THR A 423 -17.52 -9.36 -4.59
C THR A 423 -18.54 -10.25 -5.31
N GLU A 424 -18.78 -11.46 -4.82
CA GLU A 424 -19.73 -12.42 -5.35
C GLU A 424 -20.66 -12.94 -4.24
N PRO A 425 -21.89 -13.40 -4.57
CA PRO A 425 -22.79 -14.00 -3.57
C PRO A 425 -22.17 -15.26 -2.94
N LEU A 426 -22.31 -15.39 -1.63
CA LEU A 426 -21.92 -16.59 -0.87
C LEU A 426 -22.80 -17.79 -1.20
N HIS A 427 -22.19 -18.98 -1.21
CA HIS A 427 -22.92 -20.25 -1.15
C HIS A 427 -23.45 -20.42 0.29
N PRO A 428 -24.78 -20.57 0.48
CA PRO A 428 -25.37 -20.59 1.83
C PRO A 428 -24.73 -21.63 2.76
N ASP A 429 -24.48 -22.83 2.26
CA ASP A 429 -23.94 -23.94 3.06
C ASP A 429 -22.44 -23.76 3.42
N SER A 430 -21.75 -22.76 2.85
CA SER A 430 -20.36 -22.47 3.21
C SER A 430 -20.23 -21.56 4.42
N LEU A 431 -21.34 -20.94 4.86
CA LEU A 431 -21.37 -20.05 6.03
C LEU A 431 -21.91 -20.80 7.24
N THR A 432 -21.02 -21.21 8.12
CA THR A 432 -21.34 -21.83 9.42
C THR A 432 -20.85 -20.93 10.56
N PRO A 433 -21.28 -21.14 11.81
CA PRO A 433 -20.74 -20.39 12.95
C PRO A 433 -19.22 -20.45 13.07
N GLU A 434 -18.60 -21.56 12.67
CA GLU A 434 -17.16 -21.77 12.72
C GLU A 434 -16.40 -21.13 11.55
N SER A 435 -17.13 -20.71 10.51
CA SER A 435 -16.53 -20.07 9.33
C SER A 435 -15.91 -18.71 9.63
N LEU A 436 -16.30 -18.05 10.71
CA LEU A 436 -15.84 -16.73 11.09
C LEU A 436 -15.15 -16.80 12.47
N LYS A 437 -13.97 -16.21 12.58
CA LYS A 437 -13.25 -16.04 13.83
C LYS A 437 -12.79 -14.60 13.94
N VAL A 438 -13.00 -13.97 15.08
CA VAL A 438 -12.59 -12.59 15.34
C VAL A 438 -11.74 -12.55 16.60
N SER A 439 -10.61 -11.89 16.50
CA SER A 439 -9.77 -11.48 17.62
C SER A 439 -9.45 -10.00 17.52
N SER A 440 -8.97 -9.40 18.58
CA SER A 440 -8.51 -8.02 18.54
C SER A 440 -7.26 -7.85 19.37
N PHE A 441 -6.48 -6.81 19.05
CA PHE A 441 -5.27 -6.40 19.74
C PHE A 441 -5.07 -4.89 19.56
N THR A 442 -4.17 -4.31 20.32
CA THR A 442 -3.70 -2.95 20.15
C THR A 442 -2.17 -2.92 20.24
N TYR A 443 -1.57 -1.73 20.26
CA TYR A 443 -0.13 -1.55 20.36
C TYR A 443 0.26 -0.75 21.60
N GLN A 444 1.51 -0.88 22.02
CA GLN A 444 2.10 -0.01 23.01
C GLN A 444 2.66 1.25 22.34
N TYR A 445 2.30 2.43 22.83
CA TYR A 445 2.91 3.69 22.43
C TYR A 445 4.26 3.84 23.16
N SER A 446 5.38 3.73 22.44
CA SER A 446 6.71 3.77 23.06
C SER A 446 7.77 4.31 22.10
N SER A 447 8.91 4.76 22.65
CA SER A 447 10.07 5.20 21.87
C SER A 447 10.86 4.06 21.21
N ARG A 448 10.51 2.80 21.48
CA ARG A 448 11.16 1.64 20.84
C ARG A 448 10.83 1.60 19.35
N TYR A 449 11.69 0.98 18.58
CA TYR A 449 11.47 0.72 17.17
C TYR A 449 10.43 -0.40 17.01
N GLY A 450 9.27 -0.06 16.49
CA GLY A 450 8.15 -0.98 16.37
C GLY A 450 7.52 -1.35 17.71
N GLY A 451 6.39 -2.04 17.68
CA GLY A 451 5.69 -2.51 18.87
C GLY A 451 5.04 -3.87 18.65
N ASP A 452 5.04 -4.67 19.72
CA ASP A 452 4.31 -5.92 19.73
C ASP A 452 2.80 -5.67 19.82
N GLU A 453 2.01 -6.62 19.34
CA GLU A 453 0.57 -6.67 19.57
C GLU A 453 0.34 -6.96 21.07
N ILE A 454 -0.37 -6.07 21.74
CA ILE A 454 -0.69 -6.21 23.17
C ILE A 454 -2.20 -6.32 23.39
N ASN A 455 -2.59 -6.75 24.58
CA ASN A 455 -3.99 -6.92 25.02
C ASN A 455 -4.83 -7.77 24.02
N PRO A 456 -4.32 -8.92 23.54
CA PRO A 456 -5.06 -9.73 22.61
C PRO A 456 -6.32 -10.32 23.26
N ALA A 457 -7.42 -10.36 22.50
CA ALA A 457 -8.65 -11.02 22.92
C ALA A 457 -9.30 -11.76 21.76
N ARG A 458 -9.93 -12.90 22.05
CA ARG A 458 -10.84 -13.59 21.13
C ARG A 458 -12.26 -13.19 21.46
N HIS A 459 -13.08 -12.98 20.42
CA HIS A 459 -14.44 -12.53 20.58
C HIS A 459 -15.44 -13.61 20.19
N LYS A 460 -16.50 -13.70 20.95
CA LYS A 460 -17.63 -14.55 20.58
C LYS A 460 -18.46 -13.85 19.50
N ILE A 461 -18.83 -14.61 18.48
CA ILE A 461 -19.65 -14.19 17.36
C ILE A 461 -21.05 -14.77 17.53
N SER A 462 -22.06 -13.98 17.24
CA SER A 462 -23.47 -14.40 17.26
C SER A 462 -24.27 -13.64 16.21
N GLY A 463 -25.56 -14.00 16.05
CA GLY A 463 -26.47 -13.24 15.20
C GLY A 463 -26.05 -13.14 13.74
N ILE A 464 -25.40 -14.18 13.19
CA ILE A 464 -24.97 -14.21 11.79
C ILE A 464 -26.19 -14.14 10.87
N LYS A 465 -26.23 -13.12 10.01
CA LYS A 465 -27.32 -12.89 9.05
C LYS A 465 -26.73 -12.58 7.67
N THR A 466 -27.25 -13.24 6.65
CA THR A 466 -26.88 -12.99 5.25
C THR A 466 -27.93 -12.09 4.61
N SER A 467 -27.52 -11.13 3.80
CA SER A 467 -28.42 -10.31 2.99
C SER A 467 -29.19 -11.17 1.96
N MET A 468 -30.35 -10.67 1.52
CA MET A 468 -31.22 -11.37 0.56
C MET A 468 -30.52 -11.73 -0.76
N GLY A 469 -29.52 -10.92 -1.19
CA GLY A 469 -28.68 -11.20 -2.36
C GLY A 469 -27.48 -12.12 -2.09
N GLY A 470 -27.23 -12.49 -0.83
CA GLY A 470 -26.08 -13.31 -0.43
C GLY A 470 -24.72 -12.63 -0.54
N ARG A 471 -24.66 -11.31 -0.83
CA ARG A 471 -23.41 -10.57 -1.00
C ARG A 471 -22.89 -9.95 0.29
N SER A 472 -23.68 -9.87 1.35
CA SER A 472 -23.18 -9.42 2.64
C SER A 472 -23.56 -10.35 3.79
N VAL A 473 -22.73 -10.33 4.83
CA VAL A 473 -22.90 -11.08 6.07
C VAL A 473 -22.69 -10.13 7.23
N ARG A 474 -23.74 -9.88 8.01
CA ARG A 474 -23.66 -9.16 9.28
C ARG A 474 -23.57 -10.14 10.44
N PHE A 475 -22.78 -9.83 11.44
CA PHE A 475 -22.64 -10.61 12.66
C PHE A 475 -22.30 -9.72 13.85
N LYS A 476 -22.74 -10.15 15.03
CA LYS A 476 -22.45 -9.49 16.29
C LYS A 476 -21.14 -9.99 16.87
N VAL A 477 -20.42 -9.09 17.52
CA VAL A 477 -19.15 -9.35 18.21
C VAL A 477 -19.25 -8.87 19.64
N GLU A 478 -19.08 -9.77 20.61
CA GLU A 478 -19.11 -9.40 22.03
C GLU A 478 -17.88 -8.58 22.40
N ASN A 479 -18.07 -7.56 23.24
CA ASN A 479 -17.00 -6.71 23.79
C ASN A 479 -16.17 -5.98 22.73
N LEU A 480 -16.84 -5.22 21.85
CA LEU A 480 -16.16 -4.29 20.93
C LEU A 480 -15.32 -3.29 21.74
N ARG A 481 -14.11 -3.00 21.23
CA ARG A 481 -13.14 -2.08 21.86
C ARG A 481 -12.68 -1.05 20.86
N THR A 482 -12.81 0.23 21.17
CA THR A 482 -12.29 1.32 20.33
C THR A 482 -10.77 1.43 20.44
N ASN A 483 -10.10 1.93 19.38
CA ASN A 483 -8.64 2.03 19.24
C ASN A 483 -7.93 0.66 19.22
N TYR A 484 -8.63 -0.37 18.73
CA TYR A 484 -8.12 -1.73 18.55
C TYR A 484 -8.20 -2.15 17.08
N VAL A 485 -7.31 -3.04 16.70
CA VAL A 485 -7.37 -3.75 15.42
C VAL A 485 -8.15 -5.04 15.64
N PHE A 486 -9.21 -5.25 14.85
CA PHE A 486 -9.98 -6.48 14.81
C PHE A 486 -9.50 -7.33 13.64
N GLU A 487 -8.94 -8.49 13.95
CA GLU A 487 -8.49 -9.47 12.97
C GLU A 487 -9.61 -10.48 12.73
N LEU A 488 -10.14 -10.46 11.51
CA LEU A 488 -11.08 -11.47 11.01
C LEU A 488 -10.30 -12.56 10.28
N THR A 489 -10.59 -13.81 10.60
CA THR A 489 -10.18 -14.98 9.80
C THR A 489 -11.42 -15.74 9.39
N THR A 490 -11.53 -16.05 8.10
CA THR A 490 -12.62 -16.86 7.55
C THR A 490 -12.13 -18.24 7.14
N GLN A 491 -12.99 -19.25 7.21
CA GLN A 491 -12.64 -20.62 6.82
C GLN A 491 -13.76 -21.24 6.00
N GLY A 492 -13.44 -21.85 4.89
CA GLY A 492 -14.37 -22.67 4.10
C GLY A 492 -15.37 -21.87 3.24
N LEU A 493 -15.35 -20.54 3.28
CA LEU A 493 -16.27 -19.72 2.50
C LEU A 493 -16.09 -19.94 0.98
N ARG A 494 -17.23 -20.07 0.28
CA ARG A 494 -17.29 -20.22 -1.18
C ARG A 494 -18.36 -19.31 -1.77
N SER A 495 -18.14 -18.87 -3.00
CA SER A 495 -19.18 -18.21 -3.78
C SER A 495 -20.25 -19.20 -4.25
N LYS A 496 -21.41 -18.70 -4.70
CA LYS A 496 -22.44 -19.54 -5.34
C LYS A 496 -21.92 -20.33 -6.54
N LEU A 497 -20.85 -19.84 -7.18
CA LEU A 497 -20.16 -20.52 -8.30
C LEU A 497 -19.09 -21.50 -7.83
N GLY A 498 -18.97 -21.76 -6.52
CA GLY A 498 -18.01 -22.70 -5.94
C GLY A 498 -16.58 -22.16 -5.79
N GLN A 499 -16.31 -20.89 -6.16
CA GLN A 499 -14.99 -20.29 -6.00
C GLN A 499 -14.63 -20.18 -4.52
N ARG A 500 -13.38 -20.51 -4.16
CA ARG A 500 -12.86 -20.29 -2.81
C ARG A 500 -12.53 -18.81 -2.59
N LEU A 501 -12.72 -18.32 -1.38
CA LEU A 501 -12.32 -16.96 -1.00
C LEU A 501 -10.79 -16.83 -1.13
N LYS A 502 -10.34 -15.88 -1.95
CA LYS A 502 -8.92 -15.76 -2.30
C LYS A 502 -8.07 -15.28 -1.12
N HIS A 503 -8.59 -14.35 -0.33
CA HIS A 503 -7.93 -13.80 0.86
C HIS A 503 -8.86 -13.98 2.06
N PRO A 504 -8.61 -14.96 2.94
CA PRO A 504 -9.53 -15.28 4.02
C PRO A 504 -9.41 -14.38 5.26
N GLN A 505 -8.54 -13.38 5.22
CA GLN A 505 -8.23 -12.51 6.34
C GLN A 505 -8.53 -11.05 6.02
N ALA A 506 -8.93 -10.30 7.07
CA ALA A 506 -9.10 -8.85 7.06
C ALA A 506 -8.71 -8.28 8.42
N TRP A 507 -8.20 -7.06 8.44
CA TRP A 507 -7.84 -6.35 9.67
C TRP A 507 -8.54 -5.00 9.67
N TYR A 508 -9.45 -4.82 10.62
CA TYR A 508 -10.24 -3.60 10.77
C TYR A 508 -9.74 -2.78 11.96
N THR A 509 -9.41 -1.52 11.73
CA THR A 509 -9.07 -0.56 12.80
C THR A 509 -10.36 0.11 13.27
N LEU A 510 -10.78 -0.19 14.49
CA LEU A 510 -12.02 0.33 15.08
C LEU A 510 -11.71 1.51 16.00
N ASN A 511 -11.87 2.74 15.51
CA ASN A 511 -11.65 3.97 16.29
C ASN A 511 -12.94 4.46 16.96
N ARG A 512 -14.08 4.28 16.28
CA ARG A 512 -15.42 4.66 16.73
C ARG A 512 -16.40 3.52 16.49
N ILE A 513 -17.31 3.30 17.38
CA ILE A 513 -18.44 2.38 17.20
C ILE A 513 -19.59 3.22 16.64
N PRO A 514 -20.17 2.87 15.46
CA PRO A 514 -21.32 3.60 14.92
C PRO A 514 -22.49 3.61 15.91
N SER A 515 -23.22 4.71 15.96
CA SER A 515 -24.52 4.78 16.65
C SER A 515 -25.58 4.00 15.87
N ASP A 516 -26.66 3.57 16.56
CA ASP A 516 -27.82 2.90 15.94
C ASP A 516 -28.59 3.81 14.97
#